data_3f3c68f25e478906fc5bff2147e10cb6
#
_entry.id   3f3c68f25e478906fc5bff2147e10cb6
#
_cell.length_a   1.000
_cell.length_b   1.000
_cell.length_c   1.000
_cell.angle_alpha   90.00
_cell.angle_beta   90.00
_cell.angle_gamma   90.00
#
_symmetry.space_group_name_H-M   'P 1'
#
loop_
_entity.id
_entity.type
_entity.pdbx_description
1 polymer ?
#
loop_
_entity_poly.entity_id
_entity_poly.type
_entity_poly.pdbx_seq_one_letter_code
_entity_poly.pdbx_strand_id
1 'polypeptide(L)'
;MKYAKRYMAKIGSAGILLAALAATACMDHGDDIPLIELGAVENSFTVNATAGHVDIQVYSNQPAVLSFLDDGASWADLSDTRLPLDGKFYIDYADNAGFPRMTRVLIQSADAVRSDTVVLRQRGARVPAMAFEGGTSTNVPGSSGGKASVRFGTNIAPDELTFTTQYDAGEEPAEEWLSEISLQPAGEEEYTFNFAYAGNDTDELRTATVTVSYVNGWEETEQLTLNVIQRTKNDMLGHDISFAELREKALTVSKVDEYWLLEGYVVSDRDSKNAGNNPMPTDMSVDYSGCEKTVYLESPDGRYGFCVETAT
;
A
#
# COMPACT_ATOMS: atom_id res chain seq x y z
N MET A 1 -20.02 29.74 37.79
CA MET A 1 -21.42 29.45 38.19
C MET A 1 -22.04 28.54 37.12
N LYS A 2 -22.52 27.33 37.55
CA LYS A 2 -23.51 26.43 36.90
C LYS A 2 -22.98 25.64 35.66
N TYR A 3 -23.09 24.34 35.47
CA TYR A 3 -23.47 23.17 36.29
C TYR A 3 -22.86 21.96 35.53
N ALA A 4 -22.08 21.14 36.21
CA ALA A 4 -21.73 19.81 35.75
C ALA A 4 -22.90 18.86 36.07
N LYS A 5 -23.53 18.25 35.06
CA LYS A 5 -24.46 17.13 35.24
C LYS A 5 -23.68 15.81 35.15
N ARG A 6 -23.54 15.19 36.32
CA ARG A 6 -23.15 13.77 36.43
C ARG A 6 -24.33 12.91 35.97
N TYR A 7 -24.10 12.08 34.97
CA TYR A 7 -24.95 10.91 34.69
C TYR A 7 -24.38 9.70 35.44
N MET A 8 -25.04 9.34 36.55
CA MET A 8 -24.88 8.02 37.15
C MET A 8 -25.73 7.04 36.35
N ALA A 9 -25.06 6.09 35.65
CA ALA A 9 -25.73 4.93 35.09
C ALA A 9 -26.12 3.99 36.27
N LYS A 10 -27.38 3.77 36.44
CA LYS A 10 -27.92 2.72 37.32
C LYS A 10 -27.64 1.38 36.65
N ILE A 11 -26.65 0.64 37.13
CA ILE A 11 -26.50 -0.77 36.84
C ILE A 11 -27.58 -1.49 37.65
N GLY A 12 -28.63 -1.87 36.95
CA GLY A 12 -29.76 -2.58 37.51
C GLY A 12 -29.37 -4.01 37.92
N SER A 13 -29.86 -4.40 39.06
CA SER A 13 -29.78 -5.65 39.77
C SER A 13 -30.46 -6.85 39.07
N ALA A 14 -30.20 -7.03 37.76
CA ALA A 14 -30.68 -8.18 36.98
C ALA A 14 -29.65 -9.33 36.84
N GLY A 15 -28.39 -9.12 37.33
CA GLY A 15 -27.32 -10.12 37.21
C GLY A 15 -27.23 -11.19 38.28
N ILE A 16 -28.03 -11.09 39.37
CA ILE A 16 -27.90 -11.98 40.53
C ILE A 16 -28.95 -13.13 40.53
N LEU A 17 -29.97 -13.06 39.67
CA LEU A 17 -31.01 -14.10 39.66
C LEU A 17 -30.72 -15.27 38.67
N LEU A 18 -29.73 -15.17 37.82
CA LEU A 18 -29.37 -16.25 36.87
C LEU A 18 -28.33 -17.22 37.42
N ALA A 19 -27.61 -16.87 38.48
CA ALA A 19 -26.61 -17.76 39.13
C ALA A 19 -27.20 -18.78 40.12
N ALA A 20 -28.46 -18.61 40.54
CA ALA A 20 -29.09 -19.52 41.52
C ALA A 20 -29.89 -20.66 40.88
N LEU A 21 -30.14 -20.64 39.56
CA LEU A 21 -30.82 -21.75 38.85
C LEU A 21 -29.86 -22.75 38.21
N ALA A 22 -28.56 -22.48 38.22
CA ALA A 22 -27.56 -23.42 37.69
C ALA A 22 -27.04 -24.43 38.74
N ALA A 23 -27.43 -24.28 40.01
CA ALA A 23 -26.94 -25.13 41.09
C ALA A 23 -27.85 -26.35 41.43
N THR A 24 -28.98 -26.54 40.74
CA THR A 24 -29.87 -27.68 41.00
C THR A 24 -30.00 -28.65 39.82
N ALA A 25 -29.18 -28.53 38.78
CA ALA A 25 -29.17 -29.46 37.63
C ALA A 25 -28.01 -30.47 37.66
N CYS A 26 -27.30 -30.59 38.77
CA CYS A 26 -26.22 -31.58 38.91
C CYS A 26 -26.57 -32.64 39.90
N MET A 27 -27.58 -33.46 39.60
CA MET A 27 -27.76 -34.80 40.14
C MET A 27 -28.64 -35.60 39.17
N ASP A 28 -28.07 -35.99 38.07
CA ASP A 28 -28.52 -37.14 37.35
C ASP A 28 -27.29 -37.92 36.87
N HIS A 29 -27.27 -39.22 37.11
CA HIS A 29 -26.22 -40.12 36.69
C HIS A 29 -26.33 -40.31 35.16
N GLY A 30 -26.00 -39.25 34.43
CA GLY A 30 -25.77 -39.33 33.02
C GLY A 30 -24.34 -39.75 32.77
N ASP A 31 -24.17 -40.72 31.91
CA ASP A 31 -22.88 -41.18 31.39
C ASP A 31 -21.91 -40.01 31.26
N ASP A 32 -20.76 -40.07 31.96
CA ASP A 32 -19.66 -39.10 31.78
C ASP A 32 -19.25 -39.16 30.32
N ILE A 33 -19.80 -38.29 29.51
CA ILE A 33 -19.35 -38.11 28.13
C ILE A 33 -17.90 -37.59 28.25
N PRO A 34 -16.90 -38.41 27.91
CA PRO A 34 -15.52 -38.00 28.06
C PRO A 34 -15.31 -36.70 27.29
N LEU A 35 -14.79 -35.69 27.97
CA LEU A 35 -14.43 -34.44 27.34
C LEU A 35 -13.41 -34.75 26.24
N ILE A 36 -13.77 -34.41 24.99
CA ILE A 36 -12.85 -34.57 23.87
C ILE A 36 -11.84 -33.43 23.93
N GLU A 37 -10.58 -33.78 24.14
CA GLU A 37 -9.44 -32.89 24.13
C GLU A 37 -8.69 -33.08 22.81
N LEU A 38 -8.41 -31.99 22.09
CA LEU A 38 -7.66 -32.00 20.85
C LEU A 38 -7.06 -30.60 20.62
N GLY A 39 -5.80 -30.54 20.28
CA GLY A 39 -5.16 -29.31 19.84
C GLY A 39 -3.66 -29.45 19.55
N ALA A 40 -3.12 -28.54 18.79
CA ALA A 40 -1.68 -28.35 18.65
C ALA A 40 -1.14 -27.53 19.83
N VAL A 41 0.06 -27.86 20.28
CA VAL A 41 0.77 -27.06 21.31
C VAL A 41 1.15 -25.68 20.77
N GLU A 42 1.55 -25.62 19.51
CA GLU A 42 1.78 -24.41 18.74
C GLU A 42 1.05 -24.58 17.41
N ASN A 43 0.32 -23.55 17.00
CA ASN A 43 -0.55 -23.61 15.82
C ASN A 43 -0.18 -22.61 14.71
N SER A 44 0.95 -21.92 14.82
CA SER A 44 1.42 -20.99 13.80
C SER A 44 2.93 -21.02 13.66
N PHE A 45 3.42 -21.33 12.47
CA PHE A 45 4.82 -21.46 12.15
C PHE A 45 5.18 -20.55 10.97
N THR A 46 6.33 -19.86 11.06
CA THR A 46 6.89 -19.08 9.95
C THR A 46 8.27 -19.62 9.63
N VAL A 47 8.47 -20.05 8.39
CA VAL A 47 9.70 -20.67 7.92
C VAL A 47 10.33 -19.87 6.76
N ASN A 48 11.59 -20.14 6.49
CA ASN A 48 12.31 -19.51 5.38
C ASN A 48 11.89 -20.09 4.02
N ALA A 49 12.37 -19.48 2.94
CA ALA A 49 12.09 -19.92 1.57
C ALA A 49 12.68 -21.29 1.21
N THR A 50 13.75 -21.71 1.88
CA THR A 50 14.41 -23.00 1.65
C THR A 50 13.58 -24.15 2.21
N ALA A 51 13.62 -25.30 1.50
CA ALA A 51 13.00 -26.53 1.94
C ALA A 51 13.40 -26.93 3.36
N GLY A 52 12.50 -27.60 4.04
CA GLY A 52 12.72 -28.06 5.42
C GLY A 52 11.51 -28.77 5.98
N HIS A 53 11.47 -28.92 7.29
CA HIS A 53 10.31 -29.47 7.99
C HIS A 53 10.01 -28.68 9.27
N VAL A 54 8.79 -28.83 9.75
CA VAL A 54 8.31 -28.31 11.04
C VAL A 54 7.69 -29.44 11.84
N ASP A 55 8.18 -29.66 13.06
CA ASP A 55 7.61 -30.63 14.00
C ASP A 55 6.41 -30.03 14.74
N ILE A 56 5.30 -30.72 14.74
CA ILE A 56 4.06 -30.30 15.39
C ILE A 56 3.68 -31.31 16.47
N GLN A 57 3.62 -30.82 17.70
CA GLN A 57 3.15 -31.60 18.84
C GLN A 57 1.65 -31.41 19.00
N VAL A 58 0.91 -32.53 19.01
CA VAL A 58 -0.55 -32.58 19.22
C VAL A 58 -0.84 -33.31 20.52
N TYR A 59 -1.71 -32.74 21.31
CA TYR A 59 -2.37 -33.45 22.42
C TYR A 59 -3.77 -33.87 21.97
N SER A 60 -4.13 -35.13 22.26
CA SER A 60 -5.46 -35.63 21.94
C SER A 60 -5.76 -36.89 22.76
N ASN A 61 -6.93 -36.93 23.35
CA ASN A 61 -7.46 -38.14 24.02
C ASN A 61 -8.25 -39.06 23.08
N GLN A 62 -8.28 -38.75 21.79
CA GLN A 62 -8.89 -39.53 20.73
C GLN A 62 -8.02 -39.56 19.47
N PRO A 63 -8.20 -40.56 18.58
CA PRO A 63 -7.56 -40.55 17.29
C PRO A 63 -7.92 -39.27 16.49
N ALA A 64 -6.93 -38.69 15.82
CA ALA A 64 -7.11 -37.53 14.97
C ALA A 64 -6.77 -37.82 13.50
N VAL A 65 -7.42 -37.12 12.60
CA VAL A 65 -7.17 -37.15 11.17
C VAL A 65 -6.56 -35.78 10.77
N LEU A 66 -5.52 -35.83 9.94
CA LEU A 66 -4.80 -34.64 9.44
C LEU A 66 -5.08 -34.48 7.96
N SER A 67 -5.37 -33.24 7.54
CA SER A 67 -5.56 -32.92 6.13
C SER A 67 -5.25 -31.43 5.85
N PHE A 68 -4.80 -31.13 4.64
CA PHE A 68 -4.74 -29.74 4.21
C PHE A 68 -6.16 -29.18 3.99
N LEU A 69 -6.37 -27.91 4.34
CA LEU A 69 -7.61 -27.17 4.09
C LEU A 69 -7.61 -26.43 2.74
N ASP A 70 -6.44 -26.33 2.13
CA ASP A 70 -6.18 -25.61 0.89
C ASP A 70 -5.29 -26.46 -0.04
N ASP A 71 -4.67 -25.84 -1.04
CA ASP A 71 -3.78 -26.50 -1.99
C ASP A 71 -2.35 -26.75 -1.47
N GLY A 72 -2.15 -26.71 -0.15
CA GLY A 72 -0.87 -26.94 0.52
C GLY A 72 -0.16 -28.22 0.09
N ALA A 73 -0.93 -29.27 -0.23
CA ALA A 73 -0.39 -30.52 -0.77
C ALA A 73 0.39 -30.39 -2.09
N SER A 74 0.31 -29.24 -2.76
CA SER A 74 1.10 -28.96 -3.97
C SER A 74 2.58 -28.68 -3.67
N TRP A 75 2.93 -28.31 -2.44
CA TRP A 75 4.28 -27.91 -2.04
C TRP A 75 4.70 -28.37 -0.64
N ALA A 76 3.79 -29.00 0.09
CA ALA A 76 4.04 -29.53 1.42
C ALA A 76 3.43 -30.92 1.56
N ASP A 77 4.05 -31.76 2.40
CA ASP A 77 3.62 -33.11 2.68
C ASP A 77 3.48 -33.31 4.19
N LEU A 78 2.48 -34.06 4.61
CA LEU A 78 2.29 -34.47 5.99
C LEU A 78 2.99 -35.82 6.23
N SER A 79 3.80 -35.94 7.29
CA SER A 79 4.43 -37.21 7.65
C SER A 79 3.39 -38.30 7.95
N ASP A 80 2.25 -37.89 8.47
CA ASP A 80 1.13 -38.76 8.86
C ASP A 80 -0.18 -38.09 8.50
N THR A 81 -1.19 -38.89 8.18
CA THR A 81 -2.56 -38.43 7.97
C THR A 81 -3.48 -38.82 9.13
N ARG A 82 -2.95 -39.55 10.10
CA ARG A 82 -3.69 -39.99 11.29
C ARG A 82 -2.77 -40.12 12.50
N LEU A 83 -3.24 -39.64 13.62
CA LEU A 83 -2.60 -39.80 14.92
C LEU A 83 -3.51 -40.68 15.82
N PRO A 84 -2.98 -41.70 16.52
CA PRO A 84 -3.79 -42.56 17.35
C PRO A 84 -4.31 -41.86 18.61
N LEU A 85 -3.49 -41.08 19.27
CA LEU A 85 -3.74 -40.26 20.46
C LEU A 85 -2.76 -39.11 20.44
N ASP A 86 -2.31 -38.62 21.61
CA ASP A 86 -1.20 -37.68 21.70
C ASP A 86 -0.05 -38.11 20.81
N GLY A 87 0.49 -37.17 20.03
CA GLY A 87 1.52 -37.51 19.07
C GLY A 87 2.23 -36.30 18.47
N LYS A 88 3.10 -36.65 17.54
CA LYS A 88 3.80 -35.68 16.71
C LYS A 88 3.59 -36.06 15.26
N PHE A 89 3.48 -35.05 14.44
CA PHE A 89 3.69 -35.14 13.00
C PHE A 89 4.58 -34.04 12.56
N TYR A 90 5.08 -34.08 11.35
CA TYR A 90 5.80 -32.99 10.77
C TYR A 90 5.23 -32.65 9.39
N ILE A 91 5.42 -31.41 8.99
CA ILE A 91 5.12 -30.90 7.66
C ILE A 91 6.47 -30.70 6.97
N ASP A 92 6.75 -31.53 5.95
CA ASP A 92 7.84 -31.27 5.01
C ASP A 92 7.37 -30.25 3.99
N TYR A 93 8.23 -29.27 3.64
CA TYR A 93 7.92 -28.26 2.64
C TYR A 93 9.08 -28.05 1.68
N ALA A 94 8.73 -27.83 0.41
CA ALA A 94 9.67 -27.60 -0.68
C ALA A 94 10.20 -26.16 -0.68
N ASP A 95 11.27 -25.91 -1.43
CA ASP A 95 11.77 -24.55 -1.71
C ASP A 95 10.67 -23.66 -2.30
N ASN A 96 10.68 -22.41 -1.92
CA ASN A 96 9.79 -21.39 -2.47
C ASN A 96 10.57 -20.30 -3.22
N ALA A 97 10.71 -20.47 -4.53
CA ALA A 97 11.36 -19.49 -5.41
C ALA A 97 10.47 -18.26 -5.72
N GLY A 98 9.17 -18.33 -5.38
CA GLY A 98 8.17 -17.28 -5.62
C GLY A 98 8.00 -16.32 -4.46
N PHE A 99 6.81 -15.76 -4.37
CA PHE A 99 6.33 -14.93 -3.26
C PHE A 99 6.00 -15.77 -2.02
N PRO A 100 5.82 -15.14 -0.85
CA PRO A 100 5.37 -15.81 0.36
C PRO A 100 4.10 -16.63 0.11
N ARG A 101 3.99 -17.81 0.74
CA ARG A 101 2.83 -18.68 0.64
C ARG A 101 2.46 -19.26 1.99
N MET A 102 1.25 -19.73 2.13
CA MET A 102 0.71 -20.25 3.38
C MET A 102 -0.14 -21.49 3.09
N THR A 103 -0.18 -22.38 4.04
CA THR A 103 -1.15 -23.49 4.08
C THR A 103 -1.65 -23.72 5.49
N ARG A 104 -2.81 -24.37 5.56
CA ARG A 104 -3.47 -24.74 6.81
C ARG A 104 -3.66 -26.24 6.87
N VAL A 105 -3.27 -26.82 7.99
CA VAL A 105 -3.50 -28.24 8.29
C VAL A 105 -4.60 -28.34 9.34
N LEU A 106 -5.69 -28.97 8.98
CA LEU A 106 -6.77 -29.34 9.89
C LEU A 106 -6.34 -30.57 10.69
N ILE A 107 -6.46 -30.49 12.01
CA ILE A 107 -6.39 -31.58 12.94
C ILE A 107 -7.81 -31.81 13.42
N GLN A 108 -8.42 -32.95 13.09
CA GLN A 108 -9.81 -33.23 13.41
C GLN A 108 -9.94 -34.57 14.17
N SER A 109 -10.70 -34.58 15.26
CA SER A 109 -11.03 -35.84 15.96
C SER A 109 -11.76 -36.82 15.02
N ALA A 110 -11.55 -38.09 15.20
CA ALA A 110 -12.11 -39.14 14.32
C ALA A 110 -13.65 -39.08 14.22
N ASP A 111 -14.33 -38.61 15.26
CA ASP A 111 -15.77 -38.37 15.31
C ASP A 111 -16.20 -36.98 14.76
N ALA A 112 -15.25 -36.16 14.31
CA ALA A 112 -15.45 -34.81 13.78
C ALA A 112 -16.10 -33.80 14.76
N VAL A 113 -16.07 -34.07 16.07
CA VAL A 113 -16.65 -33.17 17.09
C VAL A 113 -15.72 -32.05 17.48
N ARG A 114 -14.40 -32.28 17.43
CA ARG A 114 -13.36 -31.30 17.73
C ARG A 114 -12.40 -31.16 16.58
N SER A 115 -11.94 -29.91 16.36
CA SER A 115 -10.89 -29.63 15.39
C SER A 115 -10.01 -28.48 15.88
N ASP A 116 -8.78 -28.49 15.42
CA ASP A 116 -7.81 -27.42 15.54
C ASP A 116 -7.11 -27.21 14.19
N THR A 117 -6.44 -26.09 14.01
CA THR A 117 -5.79 -25.76 12.74
C THR A 117 -4.38 -25.25 12.98
N VAL A 118 -3.42 -25.85 12.28
CA VAL A 118 -2.04 -25.39 12.24
C VAL A 118 -1.81 -24.61 10.96
N VAL A 119 -1.22 -23.43 11.06
CA VAL A 119 -0.88 -22.55 9.96
C VAL A 119 0.63 -22.59 9.71
N LEU A 120 1.04 -22.95 8.51
CA LEU A 120 2.41 -22.86 8.04
C LEU A 120 2.55 -21.72 7.04
N ARG A 121 3.32 -20.68 7.40
CA ARG A 121 3.71 -19.57 6.54
C ARG A 121 5.14 -19.78 6.05
N GLN A 122 5.33 -19.85 4.76
CA GLN A 122 6.66 -19.91 4.16
C GLN A 122 6.99 -18.59 3.46
N ARG A 123 8.15 -18.03 3.79
CA ARG A 123 8.69 -16.85 3.08
C ARG A 123 8.99 -17.22 1.63
N GLY A 124 8.92 -16.22 0.76
CA GLY A 124 9.38 -16.36 -0.62
C GLY A 124 10.84 -15.96 -0.79
N ALA A 125 11.49 -16.47 -1.83
CA ALA A 125 12.75 -15.93 -2.31
C ALA A 125 12.56 -14.54 -2.97
N ARG A 126 11.35 -14.26 -3.49
CA ARG A 126 10.92 -12.95 -3.98
C ARG A 126 10.07 -12.26 -2.91
N VAL A 127 10.26 -10.95 -2.77
CA VAL A 127 9.43 -10.09 -1.90
C VAL A 127 8.55 -9.25 -2.80
N PRO A 128 7.22 -9.22 -2.58
CA PRO A 128 6.34 -8.31 -3.31
C PRO A 128 6.81 -6.86 -3.16
N ALA A 129 6.74 -6.09 -4.23
CA ALA A 129 7.16 -4.69 -4.23
C ALA A 129 6.25 -3.85 -5.11
N MET A 130 5.92 -2.66 -4.63
CA MET A 130 5.17 -1.63 -5.34
C MET A 130 5.80 -0.26 -5.05
N ALA A 131 5.98 0.57 -6.08
CA ALA A 131 6.47 1.93 -5.91
C ALA A 131 5.95 2.84 -7.02
N PHE A 132 5.57 4.08 -6.69
CA PHE A 132 5.43 5.15 -7.66
C PHE A 132 6.77 5.86 -7.82
N GLU A 133 7.26 6.01 -9.03
CA GLU A 133 8.42 6.84 -9.32
C GLU A 133 8.03 8.32 -9.20
N GLY A 134 8.85 9.11 -8.52
CA GLY A 134 8.56 10.53 -8.26
C GLY A 134 7.77 10.78 -6.97
N GLY A 135 7.46 9.71 -6.20
CA GLY A 135 6.80 9.82 -4.89
C GLY A 135 5.32 9.50 -4.91
N THR A 136 4.65 9.78 -3.79
CA THR A 136 3.26 9.40 -3.53
C THR A 136 2.26 10.54 -3.79
N SER A 137 2.64 11.55 -4.59
CA SER A 137 1.77 12.68 -4.91
C SER A 137 2.01 13.14 -6.35
N THR A 138 0.94 13.50 -7.04
CA THR A 138 0.97 14.10 -8.38
C THR A 138 -0.03 15.24 -8.50
N ASN A 139 0.28 16.23 -9.33
CA ASN A 139 -0.60 17.36 -9.58
C ASN A 139 -1.19 17.28 -10.98
N VAL A 140 -2.46 17.65 -11.11
CA VAL A 140 -3.12 17.79 -12.40
C VAL A 140 -3.76 19.18 -12.55
N PRO A 141 -3.88 19.70 -13.78
CA PRO A 141 -4.53 20.98 -14.05
C PRO A 141 -5.99 21.02 -13.57
N GLY A 142 -6.47 22.24 -13.23
CA GLY A 142 -7.84 22.45 -12.81
C GLY A 142 -8.80 22.76 -13.96
N SER A 143 -8.42 23.67 -14.85
CA SER A 143 -9.34 24.32 -15.82
C SER A 143 -9.98 23.42 -16.85
N SER A 144 -9.41 22.24 -17.13
CA SER A 144 -9.98 21.26 -18.07
C SER A 144 -9.72 19.86 -17.58
N GLY A 145 -10.60 18.94 -17.93
CA GLY A 145 -10.36 17.49 -17.79
C GLY A 145 -9.24 17.03 -18.73
N GLY A 146 -8.65 15.90 -18.40
CA GLY A 146 -7.54 15.36 -19.18
C GLY A 146 -7.16 13.95 -18.78
N LYS A 147 -6.02 13.51 -19.25
CA LYS A 147 -5.39 12.25 -18.88
C LYS A 147 -4.01 12.55 -18.28
N ALA A 148 -3.66 11.81 -17.28
CA ALA A 148 -2.34 11.85 -16.64
C ALA A 148 -1.78 10.45 -16.46
N SER A 149 -0.47 10.39 -16.30
CA SER A 149 0.21 9.12 -16.08
C SER A 149 1.36 9.30 -15.08
N VAL A 150 1.61 8.25 -14.29
CA VAL A 150 2.72 8.18 -13.33
C VAL A 150 3.43 6.86 -13.57
N ARG A 151 4.75 6.85 -13.48
CA ARG A 151 5.51 5.58 -13.54
C ARG A 151 5.29 4.78 -12.27
N PHE A 152 5.10 3.50 -12.45
CA PHE A 152 4.81 2.55 -11.38
C PHE A 152 5.65 1.28 -11.57
N GLY A 153 6.48 0.99 -10.58
CA GLY A 153 7.28 -0.22 -10.54
C GLY A 153 6.61 -1.27 -9.67
N THR A 154 6.50 -2.50 -10.17
CA THR A 154 6.03 -3.65 -9.38
C THR A 154 6.48 -4.96 -9.99
N ASN A 155 6.80 -5.93 -9.12
CA ASN A 155 7.06 -7.32 -9.51
C ASN A 155 5.83 -8.23 -9.29
N ILE A 156 4.68 -7.64 -8.95
CA ILE A 156 3.38 -8.30 -8.78
C ILE A 156 2.65 -8.27 -10.12
N ALA A 157 1.94 -9.34 -10.46
CA ALA A 157 1.15 -9.38 -11.68
C ALA A 157 0.01 -8.34 -11.63
N PRO A 158 -0.24 -7.57 -12.70
CA PRO A 158 -1.24 -6.50 -12.70
C PRO A 158 -2.67 -6.94 -12.36
N ASP A 159 -3.02 -8.20 -12.65
CA ASP A 159 -4.32 -8.80 -12.36
C ASP A 159 -4.50 -9.18 -10.88
N GLU A 160 -3.43 -9.21 -10.10
CA GLU A 160 -3.46 -9.39 -8.65
C GLU A 160 -3.57 -8.05 -7.90
N LEU A 161 -3.44 -6.92 -8.59
CA LEU A 161 -3.56 -5.59 -8.01
C LEU A 161 -5.00 -5.08 -8.06
N THR A 162 -5.44 -4.45 -6.99
CA THR A 162 -6.74 -3.76 -6.94
C THR A 162 -6.55 -2.28 -6.71
N PHE A 163 -7.42 -1.47 -7.33
CA PHE A 163 -7.38 -0.01 -7.25
C PHE A 163 -8.67 0.50 -6.61
N THR A 164 -8.54 1.35 -5.62
CA THR A 164 -9.67 2.06 -5.02
C THR A 164 -9.35 3.55 -4.95
N THR A 165 -10.37 4.39 -5.11
CA THR A 165 -10.21 5.83 -5.04
C THR A 165 -11.09 6.38 -3.92
N GLN A 166 -10.50 7.21 -3.09
CA GLN A 166 -11.19 8.00 -2.07
C GLN A 166 -11.03 9.48 -2.41
N TYR A 167 -12.11 10.21 -2.39
CA TYR A 167 -12.13 11.65 -2.63
C TYR A 167 -12.24 12.39 -1.30
N ASP A 168 -11.48 13.46 -1.13
CA ASP A 168 -11.66 14.34 0.02
C ASP A 168 -12.97 15.11 -0.16
N ALA A 169 -13.92 14.80 0.69
CA ALA A 169 -15.25 15.39 0.66
C ALA A 169 -15.29 16.66 1.51
N GLY A 170 -15.58 17.79 0.88
CA GLY A 170 -16.06 18.96 1.60
C GLY A 170 -17.52 18.82 2.04
N GLU A 171 -18.37 18.30 1.15
CA GLU A 171 -19.79 17.96 1.41
C GLU A 171 -20.11 16.59 0.79
N GLU A 172 -20.89 15.78 1.47
CA GLU A 172 -21.31 14.45 1.00
C GLU A 172 -22.48 14.54 0.01
N PRO A 173 -22.49 13.71 -1.06
CA PRO A 173 -21.44 12.79 -1.48
C PRO A 173 -20.35 13.48 -2.28
N ALA A 174 -19.08 13.01 -2.10
CA ALA A 174 -17.96 13.50 -2.87
C ALA A 174 -18.12 13.20 -4.36
N GLU A 175 -17.85 14.18 -5.21
CA GLU A 175 -17.86 13.99 -6.66
C GLU A 175 -16.70 13.09 -7.10
N GLU A 176 -17.00 12.04 -7.86
CA GLU A 176 -16.00 11.18 -8.51
C GLU A 176 -15.46 11.87 -9.75
N TRP A 177 -14.22 12.35 -9.67
CA TRP A 177 -13.58 13.09 -10.76
C TRP A 177 -12.40 12.38 -11.42
N LEU A 178 -11.96 11.24 -10.87
CA LEU A 178 -11.00 10.34 -11.52
C LEU A 178 -11.71 9.17 -12.18
N SER A 179 -11.22 8.75 -13.35
CA SER A 179 -11.74 7.62 -14.11
C SER A 179 -10.67 6.94 -14.94
N GLU A 180 -11.00 5.88 -15.66
CA GLU A 180 -10.10 5.14 -16.58
C GLU A 180 -8.77 4.71 -15.94
N ILE A 181 -8.78 4.36 -14.64
CA ILE A 181 -7.58 3.89 -13.94
C ILE A 181 -7.11 2.58 -14.55
N SER A 182 -5.86 2.53 -14.99
CA SER A 182 -5.27 1.36 -15.64
C SER A 182 -3.75 1.34 -15.55
N LEU A 183 -3.18 0.13 -15.64
CA LEU A 183 -1.74 -0.08 -15.81
C LEU A 183 -1.45 -0.49 -17.26
N GLN A 184 -0.42 0.11 -17.84
CA GLN A 184 0.12 -0.27 -19.14
C GLN A 184 1.58 -0.68 -18.99
N PRO A 185 2.01 -1.84 -19.53
CA PRO A 185 3.41 -2.25 -19.49
C PRO A 185 4.31 -1.20 -20.15
N ALA A 186 5.43 -0.87 -19.50
CA ALA A 186 6.45 0.06 -19.99
C ALA A 186 7.85 -0.58 -20.05
N GLY A 187 8.05 -1.70 -19.35
CA GLY A 187 9.30 -2.46 -19.27
C GLY A 187 9.14 -3.73 -18.47
N GLU A 188 10.24 -4.32 -18.07
CA GLU A 188 10.25 -5.45 -17.14
C GLU A 188 10.01 -4.92 -15.72
N GLU A 189 8.92 -5.37 -15.08
CA GLU A 189 8.46 -4.87 -13.77
C GLU A 189 8.17 -3.35 -13.72
N GLU A 190 8.08 -2.70 -14.90
CA GLU A 190 7.78 -1.28 -15.06
C GLU A 190 6.45 -1.08 -15.79
N TYR A 191 5.64 -0.18 -15.27
CA TYR A 191 4.31 0.14 -15.79
C TYR A 191 4.10 1.66 -15.82
N THR A 192 3.18 2.07 -16.68
CA THR A 192 2.59 3.40 -16.63
C THR A 192 1.21 3.29 -15.98
N PHE A 193 1.06 3.92 -14.82
CA PHE A 193 -0.23 4.09 -14.16
C PHE A 193 -0.96 5.27 -14.79
N ASN A 194 -2.04 4.99 -15.49
CA ASN A 194 -2.83 5.98 -16.22
C ASN A 194 -4.16 6.24 -15.53
N PHE A 195 -4.62 7.48 -15.60
CA PHE A 195 -5.96 7.87 -15.16
C PHE A 195 -6.45 9.09 -15.95
N ALA A 196 -7.77 9.20 -16.10
CA ALA A 196 -8.43 10.40 -16.60
C ALA A 196 -9.01 11.19 -15.43
N TYR A 197 -9.12 12.51 -15.59
CA TYR A 197 -9.70 13.40 -14.58
C TYR A 197 -10.65 14.41 -15.23
N ALA A 198 -11.75 14.72 -14.56
CA ALA A 198 -12.69 15.77 -14.97
C ALA A 198 -12.12 17.15 -14.60
N GLY A 199 -12.58 18.21 -15.28
CA GLY A 199 -12.21 19.59 -14.93
C GLY A 199 -12.70 19.98 -13.53
N ASN A 200 -11.97 20.88 -12.88
CA ASN A 200 -12.35 21.49 -11.61
C ASN A 200 -12.85 22.92 -11.86
N ASP A 201 -14.14 23.12 -11.80
CA ASP A 201 -14.77 24.43 -12.05
C ASP A 201 -14.80 25.33 -10.79
N THR A 202 -14.18 24.89 -9.71
CA THR A 202 -14.18 25.60 -8.42
C THR A 202 -12.91 26.41 -8.21
N ASP A 203 -12.95 27.34 -7.26
CA ASP A 203 -11.77 28.11 -6.81
C ASP A 203 -11.01 27.38 -5.67
N GLU A 204 -11.35 26.10 -5.40
CA GLU A 204 -10.72 25.30 -4.36
C GLU A 204 -9.93 24.15 -4.98
N LEU A 205 -8.84 23.78 -4.32
CA LEU A 205 -8.11 22.54 -4.62
C LEU A 205 -8.98 21.35 -4.24
N ARG A 206 -8.90 20.27 -5.01
CA ARG A 206 -9.48 19.00 -4.59
C ARG A 206 -8.45 17.89 -4.67
N THR A 207 -8.60 16.91 -3.80
CA THR A 207 -7.67 15.78 -3.72
C THR A 207 -8.41 14.47 -3.84
N ALA A 208 -7.73 13.48 -4.40
CA ALA A 208 -8.17 12.10 -4.41
C ALA A 208 -7.00 11.20 -4.05
N THR A 209 -7.24 10.24 -3.20
CA THR A 209 -6.26 9.22 -2.84
C THR A 209 -6.58 7.93 -3.60
N VAL A 210 -5.69 7.55 -4.51
CA VAL A 210 -5.75 6.26 -5.17
C VAL A 210 -4.93 5.27 -4.35
N THR A 211 -5.56 4.20 -3.90
CA THR A 211 -4.91 3.11 -3.17
C THR A 211 -4.75 1.92 -4.08
N VAL A 212 -3.52 1.47 -4.26
CA VAL A 212 -3.16 0.20 -4.88
C VAL A 212 -3.02 -0.83 -3.77
N SER A 213 -3.74 -1.94 -3.87
CA SER A 213 -3.73 -2.99 -2.86
C SER A 213 -3.37 -4.33 -3.48
N TYR A 214 -2.59 -5.12 -2.76
CA TYR A 214 -2.21 -6.49 -3.06
C TYR A 214 -2.44 -7.37 -1.84
N VAL A 215 -3.07 -8.52 -2.01
CA VAL A 215 -3.20 -9.51 -0.96
C VAL A 215 -2.12 -10.57 -1.17
N ASN A 216 -1.14 -10.61 -0.27
CA ASN A 216 -0.03 -11.54 -0.37
C ASN A 216 -0.45 -12.98 -0.03
N GLY A 217 0.43 -13.94 -0.26
CA GLY A 217 0.14 -15.36 0.01
C GLY A 217 -0.01 -15.73 1.51
N TRP A 218 0.11 -14.76 2.41
CA TRP A 218 -0.24 -14.88 3.83
C TRP A 218 -1.61 -14.28 4.17
N GLU A 219 -2.38 -13.89 3.14
CA GLU A 219 -3.67 -13.20 3.26
C GLU A 219 -3.55 -11.81 3.92
N GLU A 220 -2.36 -11.22 3.92
CA GLU A 220 -2.12 -9.88 4.41
C GLU A 220 -2.23 -8.89 3.25
N THR A 221 -2.88 -7.75 3.51
CA THR A 221 -3.05 -6.71 2.49
C THR A 221 -1.90 -5.71 2.58
N GLU A 222 -1.16 -5.58 1.50
CA GLU A 222 -0.16 -4.54 1.30
C GLU A 222 -0.77 -3.40 0.47
N GLN A 223 -0.47 -2.16 0.83
CA GLN A 223 -1.06 -1.00 0.19
C GLN A 223 -0.02 0.07 -0.12
N LEU A 224 -0.21 0.72 -1.27
CA LEU A 224 0.51 1.90 -1.68
C LEU A 224 -0.48 2.97 -2.11
N THR A 225 -0.28 4.22 -1.72
CA THR A 225 -1.19 5.32 -2.05
C THR A 225 -0.54 6.34 -2.98
N LEU A 226 -1.35 6.89 -3.88
CA LEU A 226 -1.02 8.05 -4.70
C LEU A 226 -2.04 9.16 -4.44
N ASN A 227 -1.58 10.32 -3.98
CA ASN A 227 -2.41 11.49 -3.81
C ASN A 227 -2.43 12.28 -5.12
N VAL A 228 -3.59 12.38 -5.75
CA VAL A 228 -3.80 13.21 -6.92
C VAL A 228 -4.39 14.54 -6.48
N ILE A 229 -3.66 15.62 -6.70
CA ILE A 229 -4.07 16.99 -6.32
C ILE A 229 -4.50 17.70 -7.59
N GLN A 230 -5.76 18.08 -7.69
CA GLN A 230 -6.24 18.89 -8.78
C GLN A 230 -6.30 20.36 -8.37
N ARG A 231 -5.72 21.20 -9.22
CA ARG A 231 -5.67 22.64 -9.02
C ARG A 231 -7.03 23.29 -9.20
N THR A 232 -7.14 24.57 -8.80
CA THR A 232 -8.34 25.38 -9.00
C THR A 232 -8.57 25.68 -10.48
N LYS A 233 -9.77 26.11 -10.84
CA LYS A 233 -10.12 26.48 -12.23
C LYS A 233 -9.20 27.57 -12.84
N ASN A 234 -8.62 28.42 -12.00
CA ASN A 234 -7.76 29.51 -12.42
C ASN A 234 -6.26 29.16 -12.40
N ASP A 235 -5.93 28.00 -11.93
CA ASP A 235 -4.56 27.55 -11.73
C ASP A 235 -4.10 26.79 -12.99
N MET A 236 -3.44 27.51 -13.88
CA MET A 236 -2.91 26.96 -15.11
C MET A 236 -1.59 26.25 -14.87
N LEU A 237 -1.64 25.07 -14.26
CA LEU A 237 -0.49 24.17 -14.31
C LEU A 237 -0.27 23.72 -15.75
N GLY A 238 0.93 23.98 -16.24
CA GLY A 238 1.38 23.48 -17.52
C GLY A 238 1.53 21.96 -17.56
N HIS A 239 1.80 21.43 -18.72
CA HIS A 239 2.23 20.06 -18.90
C HIS A 239 3.62 19.88 -18.28
N ASP A 240 3.85 18.74 -17.63
CA ASP A 240 5.18 18.35 -17.22
C ASP A 240 6.10 18.33 -18.43
N ILE A 241 7.25 18.97 -18.32
CA ILE A 241 8.27 18.98 -19.36
C ILE A 241 9.63 18.64 -18.75
N SER A 242 10.33 17.74 -19.38
CA SER A 242 11.71 17.45 -18.99
C SER A 242 12.68 18.56 -19.43
N PHE A 243 13.82 18.68 -18.75
CA PHE A 243 14.88 19.60 -19.14
C PHE A 243 15.36 19.36 -20.58
N ALA A 244 15.41 18.12 -21.03
CA ALA A 244 15.80 17.77 -22.40
C ALA A 244 14.78 18.27 -23.42
N GLU A 245 13.49 18.01 -23.20
CA GLU A 245 12.41 18.47 -24.09
C GLU A 245 12.30 20.00 -24.11
N LEU A 246 12.42 20.66 -22.94
CA LEU A 246 12.43 22.12 -22.87
C LEU A 246 13.59 22.69 -23.69
N ARG A 247 14.78 22.10 -23.61
CA ARG A 247 15.93 22.52 -24.40
C ARG A 247 15.68 22.40 -25.90
N GLU A 248 15.13 21.26 -26.35
CA GLU A 248 14.79 21.03 -27.76
C GLU A 248 13.76 22.08 -28.25
N LYS A 249 12.71 22.31 -27.47
CA LYS A 249 11.70 23.32 -27.79
C LYS A 249 12.29 24.70 -27.81
N ALA A 250 13.12 25.09 -26.85
CA ALA A 250 13.75 26.39 -26.79
C ALA A 250 14.71 26.68 -27.98
N LEU A 251 15.25 25.65 -28.61
CA LEU A 251 16.08 25.77 -29.82
C LEU A 251 15.25 25.97 -31.09
N THR A 252 13.98 25.64 -31.08
CA THR A 252 13.11 25.60 -32.26
C THR A 252 12.05 26.73 -32.26
N VAL A 253 11.68 27.26 -31.11
CA VAL A 253 10.63 28.29 -30.96
C VAL A 253 11.14 29.47 -30.14
N SER A 254 10.86 30.66 -30.59
CA SER A 254 11.23 31.93 -29.91
C SER A 254 10.21 32.35 -28.84
N LYS A 255 9.01 31.83 -28.88
CA LYS A 255 7.92 32.08 -27.92
C LYS A 255 7.03 30.87 -27.83
N VAL A 256 6.61 30.53 -26.62
CA VAL A 256 5.68 29.45 -26.34
C VAL A 256 4.45 30.05 -25.66
N ASP A 257 3.27 29.71 -26.16
CA ASP A 257 1.99 30.12 -25.59
C ASP A 257 1.38 28.97 -24.76
N GLU A 258 2.21 28.00 -24.34
CA GLU A 258 1.85 26.88 -23.49
C GLU A 258 2.46 27.07 -22.10
N TYR A 259 1.77 26.54 -21.08
CA TYR A 259 2.28 26.48 -19.72
C TYR A 259 2.95 25.14 -19.48
N TRP A 260 4.19 25.15 -19.00
CA TRP A 260 4.95 23.95 -18.66
C TRP A 260 5.35 23.96 -17.21
N LEU A 261 5.31 22.77 -16.60
CA LEU A 261 5.85 22.52 -15.28
C LEU A 261 7.23 21.88 -15.43
N LEU A 262 8.25 22.56 -14.97
CA LEU A 262 9.62 22.08 -14.94
C LEU A 262 10.07 21.92 -13.49
N GLU A 263 10.41 20.70 -13.09
CA GLU A 263 10.92 20.41 -11.75
C GLU A 263 12.44 20.23 -11.78
N GLY A 264 13.15 20.95 -10.91
CA GLY A 264 14.61 20.91 -10.82
C GLY A 264 15.14 21.49 -9.52
N TYR A 265 16.45 21.42 -9.35
CA TYR A 265 17.12 22.03 -8.21
C TYR A 265 17.44 23.49 -8.48
N VAL A 266 17.10 24.37 -7.53
CA VAL A 266 17.54 25.76 -7.56
C VAL A 266 18.99 25.82 -7.11
N VAL A 267 19.89 26.20 -8.01
CA VAL A 267 21.33 26.32 -7.74
C VAL A 267 21.80 27.76 -7.64
N SER A 268 20.90 28.75 -7.77
CA SER A 268 21.16 30.15 -7.52
C SER A 268 20.72 30.55 -6.12
N ASP A 269 21.41 31.53 -5.55
CA ASP A 269 21.07 32.16 -4.28
C ASP A 269 20.98 33.66 -4.44
N ARG A 270 19.77 34.18 -4.20
CA ARG A 270 19.49 35.64 -4.30
C ARG A 270 20.34 36.44 -3.31
N ASP A 271 20.43 35.98 -2.08
CA ASP A 271 21.08 36.72 -1.00
C ASP A 271 22.61 36.76 -1.18
N SER A 272 23.16 35.65 -1.71
CA SER A 272 24.58 35.57 -2.08
C SER A 272 24.90 36.19 -3.44
N LYS A 273 23.88 36.65 -4.18
CA LYS A 273 24.01 37.30 -5.49
C LYS A 273 24.82 36.50 -6.52
N ASN A 274 24.69 35.16 -6.49
CA ASN A 274 25.46 34.29 -7.38
C ASN A 274 24.90 34.19 -8.81
N ALA A 275 23.79 34.92 -9.10
CA ALA A 275 23.25 35.10 -10.44
C ALA A 275 23.70 36.45 -11.08
N GLY A 276 24.76 37.05 -10.58
CA GLY A 276 25.32 38.25 -11.14
C GLY A 276 25.87 38.05 -12.56
N ASN A 277 25.73 39.03 -13.40
CA ASN A 277 26.24 39.05 -14.76
C ASN A 277 27.48 39.97 -14.86
N ASN A 278 28.51 39.49 -15.55
CA ASN A 278 29.68 40.30 -15.86
C ASN A 278 29.72 40.60 -17.37
N PRO A 279 29.02 41.66 -17.81
CA PRO A 279 28.97 42.02 -19.22
C PRO A 279 30.29 42.62 -19.76
N MET A 280 31.19 43.03 -18.84
CA MET A 280 32.47 43.65 -19.17
C MET A 280 33.64 42.93 -18.50
N PRO A 281 34.07 41.76 -19.03
CA PRO A 281 35.11 40.96 -18.40
C PRO A 281 36.46 41.65 -18.17
N THR A 282 36.68 42.77 -18.90
CA THR A 282 37.95 43.53 -18.85
C THR A 282 38.05 44.48 -17.66
N ASP A 283 36.95 44.92 -17.11
CA ASP A 283 36.90 45.85 -15.98
C ASP A 283 36.54 45.17 -14.64
N MET A 284 36.31 43.87 -14.68
CA MET A 284 35.97 43.07 -13.50
C MET A 284 34.68 43.51 -12.77
N SER A 285 33.86 44.34 -13.43
CA SER A 285 32.58 44.77 -12.89
C SER A 285 31.54 43.64 -12.94
N VAL A 286 30.69 43.51 -11.92
CA VAL A 286 29.59 42.57 -11.87
C VAL A 286 28.27 43.31 -11.68
N ASP A 287 27.36 43.09 -12.62
CA ASP A 287 26.02 43.63 -12.53
C ASP A 287 25.11 42.64 -11.73
N TYR A 288 24.64 43.12 -10.62
CA TYR A 288 23.75 42.35 -9.72
C TYR A 288 22.26 42.72 -9.88
N SER A 289 21.92 43.63 -10.78
CA SER A 289 20.56 44.16 -10.92
C SER A 289 19.54 43.09 -11.30
N GLY A 290 19.98 42.04 -11.97
CA GLY A 290 19.15 40.91 -12.36
C GLY A 290 18.98 39.82 -11.30
N CYS A 291 19.75 39.85 -10.20
CA CYS A 291 19.76 38.73 -9.22
C CYS A 291 18.40 38.49 -8.57
N GLU A 292 17.54 39.49 -8.42
CA GLU A 292 16.21 39.35 -7.84
C GLU A 292 15.19 38.67 -8.76
N LYS A 293 15.50 38.61 -10.05
CA LYS A 293 14.61 38.11 -11.11
C LYS A 293 15.14 36.84 -11.78
N THR A 294 16.36 36.45 -11.47
CA THR A 294 17.06 35.38 -12.14
C THR A 294 17.20 34.18 -11.23
N VAL A 295 16.76 33.01 -11.71
CA VAL A 295 16.92 31.71 -11.05
C VAL A 295 17.66 30.76 -11.98
N TYR A 296 18.71 30.11 -11.48
CA TYR A 296 19.35 28.99 -12.15
C TYR A 296 18.78 27.70 -11.63
N LEU A 297 18.26 26.87 -12.55
CA LEU A 297 17.72 25.55 -12.29
C LEU A 297 18.65 24.50 -12.89
N GLU A 298 18.89 23.43 -12.15
CA GLU A 298 19.62 22.25 -12.60
C GLU A 298 18.70 21.04 -12.62
N SER A 299 18.83 20.21 -13.66
CA SER A 299 18.08 18.95 -13.73
C SER A 299 18.50 17.98 -12.63
N PRO A 300 17.59 17.08 -12.16
CA PRO A 300 17.90 16.12 -11.12
C PRO A 300 19.10 15.20 -11.43
N ASP A 301 19.39 14.99 -12.72
CA ASP A 301 20.52 14.17 -13.18
C ASP A 301 21.82 15.00 -13.40
N GLY A 302 21.80 16.31 -13.16
CA GLY A 302 22.94 17.21 -13.33
C GLY A 302 23.38 17.45 -14.77
N ARG A 303 22.58 17.07 -15.77
CA ARG A 303 22.96 17.16 -17.20
C ARG A 303 22.59 18.48 -17.86
N TYR A 304 21.58 19.16 -17.33
CA TYR A 304 21.01 20.36 -17.91
C TYR A 304 20.91 21.47 -16.88
N GLY A 305 21.17 22.68 -17.31
CA GLY A 305 20.95 23.89 -16.53
C GLY A 305 20.21 24.94 -17.35
N PHE A 306 19.26 25.64 -16.72
CA PHE A 306 18.54 26.75 -17.31
C PHE A 306 18.67 28.01 -16.45
N CYS A 307 18.86 29.13 -17.12
CA CYS A 307 18.68 30.44 -16.53
C CYS A 307 17.24 30.89 -16.81
N VAL A 308 16.47 31.12 -15.76
CA VAL A 308 15.09 31.60 -15.85
C VAL A 308 15.04 33.01 -15.34
N GLU A 309 14.59 33.95 -16.19
CA GLU A 309 14.29 35.31 -15.78
C GLU A 309 12.78 35.44 -15.59
N THR A 310 12.38 35.88 -14.40
CA THR A 310 10.96 36.12 -14.11
C THR A 310 10.53 37.50 -14.56
N ALA A 311 9.39 37.59 -15.27
CA ALA A 311 8.73 38.85 -15.52
C ALA A 311 8.18 39.40 -14.19
N THR A 312 8.39 40.67 -13.91
CA THR A 312 7.78 41.35 -12.74
C THR A 312 6.37 41.75 -13.03
#